data_d842000c7b717417468d1fd203fd673d
#
_entry.id   d842000c7b717417468d1fd203fd673d
#
_cell.length_a   1.000
_cell.length_b   1.000
_cell.length_c   1.000
_cell.angle_alpha   90.00
_cell.angle_beta   90.00
_cell.angle_gamma   90.00
#
_symmetry.space_group_name_H-M   'P 1'
#
loop_
_entity.id
_entity.type
_entity.pdbx_description
1 polymer ?
#
loop_
_entity_poly.entity_id
_entity_poly.type
_entity_poly.pdbx_seq_one_letter_code
_entity_poly.pdbx_strand_id
1 'polypeptide(L)'
;MNSKQKGKRGELEWAAYCRQQGYDCRRTAQYCGNTGDASDVVGLPGIHQEVKRVEHLNIYEAIEQAERDKKDFEIPIVAHRKNRFPWLVTMKAEDWFRIYREFEAGRDGHKPILTEHGANCPVCGSFFNQEHAFRKPQYCEDCGCRLGW
;
A
#
# COMPACT_ATOMS: atom_id res chain seq x y z
N MET A 1 28.70 -0.02 17.19
CA MET A 1 28.11 -0.01 15.81
C MET A 1 27.52 1.37 15.58
N ASN A 2 27.92 2.04 14.49
CA ASN A 2 27.49 3.39 14.13
C ASN A 2 25.99 3.37 13.72
N SER A 3 25.23 4.45 14.00
CA SER A 3 23.81 4.59 13.67
C SER A 3 23.51 4.36 12.18
N LYS A 4 24.37 4.85 11.28
CA LYS A 4 24.27 4.61 9.82
C LYS A 4 24.39 3.12 9.46
N GLN A 5 25.26 2.37 10.15
CA GLN A 5 25.40 0.93 9.92
C GLN A 5 24.19 0.13 10.42
N LYS A 6 23.58 0.58 11.54
CA LYS A 6 22.33 -0.02 12.04
C LYS A 6 21.17 0.20 11.07
N GLY A 7 21.04 1.43 10.53
CA GLY A 7 20.03 1.75 9.52
C GLY A 7 20.18 0.87 8.28
N LYS A 8 21.35 0.90 7.65
CA LYS A 8 21.66 0.05 6.49
C LYS A 8 21.36 -1.44 6.71
N ARG A 9 21.70 -1.96 7.90
CA ARG A 9 21.42 -3.35 8.25
C ARG A 9 19.92 -3.61 8.33
N GLY A 10 19.14 -2.71 8.93
CA GLY A 10 17.68 -2.80 9.01
C GLY A 10 17.04 -2.84 7.62
N GLU A 11 17.44 -1.94 6.72
CA GLU A 11 16.97 -1.87 5.34
C GLU A 11 17.26 -3.17 4.55
N LEU A 12 18.48 -3.73 4.69
CA LEU A 12 18.86 -5.00 4.07
C LEU A 12 18.05 -6.19 4.63
N GLU A 13 17.83 -6.22 5.96
CA GLU A 13 17.05 -7.27 6.62
C GLU A 13 15.58 -7.22 6.17
N TRP A 14 14.99 -6.02 6.06
CA TRP A 14 13.64 -5.84 5.57
C TRP A 14 13.50 -6.27 4.10
N ALA A 15 14.41 -5.83 3.23
CA ALA A 15 14.42 -6.25 1.84
C ALA A 15 14.55 -7.77 1.69
N ALA A 16 15.38 -8.42 2.52
CA ALA A 16 15.49 -9.87 2.55
C ALA A 16 14.18 -10.54 3.00
N TYR A 17 13.52 -9.99 4.02
CA TYR A 17 12.23 -10.48 4.48
C TYR A 17 11.15 -10.38 3.38
N CYS A 18 11.09 -9.26 2.66
CA CYS A 18 10.17 -9.11 1.53
C CYS A 18 10.44 -10.13 0.41
N ARG A 19 11.71 -10.43 0.12
CA ARG A 19 12.06 -11.47 -0.86
C ARG A 19 11.60 -12.87 -0.42
N GLN A 20 11.66 -13.18 0.87
CA GLN A 20 11.10 -14.43 1.43
C GLN A 20 9.58 -14.51 1.25
N GLN A 21 8.89 -13.37 1.16
CA GLN A 21 7.46 -13.29 0.85
C GLN A 21 7.15 -13.33 -0.66
N GLY A 22 8.17 -13.46 -1.51
CA GLY A 22 8.01 -13.57 -2.96
C GLY A 22 8.10 -12.24 -3.75
N TYR A 23 8.54 -11.14 -3.11
CA TYR A 23 8.66 -9.84 -3.76
C TYR A 23 10.13 -9.48 -4.01
N ASP A 24 10.45 -9.00 -5.21
CA ASP A 24 11.81 -8.61 -5.59
C ASP A 24 12.18 -7.24 -5.00
N CYS A 25 12.35 -7.22 -3.68
CA CYS A 25 12.70 -6.02 -2.94
C CYS A 25 14.21 -5.86 -2.78
N ARG A 26 14.67 -4.62 -2.92
CA ARG A 26 16.05 -4.23 -2.76
C ARG A 26 16.20 -2.91 -2.02
N ARG A 27 17.30 -2.78 -1.29
CA ARG A 27 17.67 -1.52 -0.67
C ARG A 27 18.01 -0.48 -1.74
N THR A 28 17.55 0.76 -1.56
CA THR A 28 17.99 1.89 -2.39
C THR A 28 19.38 2.35 -1.97
N ALA A 29 20.22 2.73 -2.93
CA ALA A 29 21.48 3.39 -2.62
C ALA A 29 21.19 4.87 -2.34
N GLN A 30 21.45 5.34 -1.14
CA GLN A 30 21.30 6.76 -0.74
C GLN A 30 22.20 7.75 -1.55
N TYR A 31 22.97 7.25 -2.50
CA TYR A 31 23.90 8.05 -3.31
C TYR A 31 23.36 8.48 -4.67
N CYS A 32 22.19 8.03 -5.03
CA CYS A 32 21.57 8.50 -6.28
C CYS A 32 20.72 9.75 -5.98
N GLY A 33 21.39 10.84 -5.66
CA GLY A 33 20.76 12.15 -5.74
C GLY A 33 20.03 12.24 -7.07
N ASN A 34 18.71 12.43 -7.05
CA ASN A 34 17.87 12.61 -8.22
C ASN A 34 17.32 11.36 -8.94
N THR A 35 17.29 10.18 -8.36
CA THR A 35 16.57 9.03 -8.97
C THR A 35 15.07 9.02 -8.67
N GLY A 36 14.57 9.94 -7.86
CA GLY A 36 13.14 10.00 -7.49
C GLY A 36 12.67 8.88 -6.55
N ASP A 37 13.56 8.02 -6.10
CA ASP A 37 13.27 6.95 -5.13
C ASP A 37 13.80 7.34 -3.76
N ALA A 38 12.95 8.01 -2.96
CA ALA A 38 13.27 8.39 -1.59
C ALA A 38 13.00 7.25 -0.57
N SER A 39 12.40 6.14 -1.01
CA SER A 39 12.16 4.94 -0.18
C SER A 39 13.47 4.27 0.23
N ASP A 40 13.57 3.79 1.47
CA ASP A 40 14.70 2.98 1.94
C ASP A 40 14.83 1.64 1.21
N VAL A 41 13.69 1.05 0.87
CA VAL A 41 13.56 -0.21 0.12
C VAL A 41 12.52 -0.02 -0.99
N VAL A 42 12.80 -0.56 -2.16
CA VAL A 42 11.88 -0.58 -3.33
C VAL A 42 11.58 -2.01 -3.73
N GLY A 43 10.50 -2.24 -4.50
CA GLY A 43 10.09 -3.55 -5.00
C GLY A 43 8.67 -3.95 -4.61
N LEU A 44 7.92 -3.08 -3.93
CA LEU A 44 6.47 -3.18 -3.74
C LEU A 44 5.81 -2.03 -4.52
N PRO A 45 5.30 -2.27 -5.73
CA PRO A 45 4.69 -1.22 -6.55
C PRO A 45 3.56 -0.48 -5.82
N GLY A 46 3.58 0.85 -5.85
CA GLY A 46 2.58 1.69 -5.17
C GLY A 46 2.79 1.86 -3.66
N ILE A 47 3.87 1.30 -3.10
CA ILE A 47 4.19 1.40 -1.66
C ILE A 47 5.53 2.11 -1.47
N HIS A 48 5.52 3.19 -0.70
CA HIS A 48 6.72 3.83 -0.20
C HIS A 48 7.13 3.19 1.12
N GLN A 49 8.35 2.68 1.21
CA GLN A 49 8.82 1.88 2.35
C GLN A 49 9.91 2.63 3.13
N GLU A 50 9.56 3.15 4.30
CA GLU A 50 10.49 3.66 5.31
C GLU A 50 10.83 2.52 6.29
N VAL A 51 12.09 2.32 6.62
CA VAL A 51 12.54 1.17 7.43
C VAL A 51 13.21 1.65 8.73
N LYS A 52 12.71 1.18 9.86
CA LYS A 52 13.25 1.52 11.18
C LYS A 52 13.57 0.26 12.00
N ARG A 53 14.86 0.03 12.27
CA ARG A 53 15.33 -1.04 13.17
C ARG A 53 15.94 -0.42 14.40
N VAL A 54 15.10 -0.12 15.40
CA VAL A 54 15.46 0.62 16.62
C VAL A 54 14.70 0.07 17.84
N GLU A 55 15.27 0.24 19.04
CA GLU A 55 14.62 -0.19 20.29
C GLU A 55 13.48 0.76 20.71
N HIS A 56 13.65 2.06 20.44
CA HIS A 56 12.65 3.10 20.72
C HIS A 56 12.36 3.85 19.43
N LEU A 57 11.11 3.82 18.99
CA LEU A 57 10.66 4.45 17.76
C LEU A 57 9.56 5.47 18.07
N ASN A 58 9.76 6.71 17.63
CA ASN A 58 8.67 7.65 17.47
C ASN A 58 7.96 7.33 16.14
N ILE A 59 6.89 6.56 16.24
CA ILE A 59 6.18 6.08 15.04
C ILE A 59 5.51 7.21 14.27
N TYR A 60 5.03 8.25 14.94
CA TYR A 60 4.42 9.40 14.26
C TYR A 60 5.42 10.18 13.42
N GLU A 61 6.61 10.46 13.95
CA GLU A 61 7.68 11.10 13.16
C GLU A 61 8.12 10.24 11.97
N ALA A 62 8.17 8.91 12.15
CA ALA A 62 8.53 8.00 11.06
C ALA A 62 7.46 7.97 9.95
N ILE A 63 6.17 8.00 10.31
CA ILE A 63 5.07 8.11 9.35
C ILE A 63 5.09 9.47 8.64
N GLU A 64 5.33 10.57 9.35
CA GLU A 64 5.45 11.89 8.74
C GLU A 64 6.62 11.96 7.77
N GLN A 65 7.76 11.31 8.09
CA GLN A 65 8.88 11.20 7.17
C GLN A 65 8.47 10.44 5.90
N ALA A 66 7.88 9.26 6.04
CA ALA A 66 7.43 8.46 4.91
C ALA A 66 6.41 9.21 4.02
N GLU A 67 5.52 9.99 4.64
CA GLU A 67 4.54 10.83 3.93
C GLU A 67 5.18 11.96 3.12
N ARG A 68 6.22 12.61 3.65
CA ARG A 68 6.95 13.66 2.91
C ARG A 68 7.73 13.13 1.72
N ASP A 69 8.26 11.91 1.87
CA ASP A 69 9.23 11.34 0.93
C ASP A 69 8.55 10.49 -0.16
N LYS A 70 7.27 10.11 0.01
CA LYS A 70 6.52 9.32 -0.97
C LYS A 70 6.19 10.09 -2.25
N LYS A 71 5.94 9.37 -3.33
CA LYS A 71 5.30 9.91 -4.54
C LYS A 71 3.79 10.04 -4.32
N ASP A 72 3.12 10.91 -5.09
CA ASP A 72 1.70 11.22 -4.92
C ASP A 72 0.78 9.99 -4.92
N PHE A 73 1.09 9.00 -5.75
CA PHE A 73 0.30 7.78 -5.89
C PHE A 73 0.67 6.66 -4.90
N GLU A 74 1.77 6.82 -4.14
CA GLU A 74 2.24 5.78 -3.22
C GLU A 74 1.53 5.84 -1.87
N ILE A 75 1.35 4.66 -1.27
CA ILE A 75 0.94 4.51 0.12
C ILE A 75 2.20 4.41 0.97
N PRO A 76 2.42 5.33 1.94
CA PRO A 76 3.57 5.28 2.81
C PRO A 76 3.37 4.26 3.92
N ILE A 77 4.38 3.44 4.15
CA ILE A 77 4.45 2.53 5.28
C ILE A 77 5.76 2.70 6.05
N VAL A 78 5.71 2.43 7.34
CA VAL A 78 6.89 2.25 8.17
C VAL A 78 7.02 0.77 8.54
N ALA A 79 8.01 0.10 7.94
CA ALA A 79 8.40 -1.25 8.33
C ALA A 79 9.39 -1.15 9.49
N HIS A 80 9.03 -1.67 10.65
CA HIS A 80 9.86 -1.51 11.83
C HIS A 80 9.92 -2.73 12.73
N ARG A 81 11.01 -2.86 13.47
CA ARG A 81 11.15 -3.86 14.54
C ARG A 81 12.18 -3.45 15.58
N LYS A 82 12.05 -4.01 16.77
CA LYS A 82 13.10 -4.07 17.80
C LYS A 82 13.96 -5.32 17.59
N ASN A 83 15.11 -5.39 18.28
CA ASN A 83 15.90 -6.62 18.29
C ASN A 83 15.08 -7.80 18.82
N ARG A 84 15.17 -8.95 18.14
CA ARG A 84 14.48 -10.20 18.50
C ARG A 84 12.95 -10.16 18.42
N PHE A 85 12.36 -9.08 17.88
CA PHE A 85 10.92 -8.97 17.66
C PHE A 85 10.60 -9.16 16.16
N PRO A 86 9.36 -9.56 15.83
CA PRO A 86 8.91 -9.66 14.45
C PRO A 86 8.86 -8.27 13.78
N TRP A 87 8.86 -8.27 12.47
CA TRP A 87 8.57 -7.06 11.69
C TRP A 87 7.12 -6.66 11.85
N LEU A 88 6.88 -5.38 12.05
CA LEU A 88 5.58 -4.74 12.02
C LEU A 88 5.55 -3.75 10.86
N VAL A 89 4.36 -3.53 10.31
CA VAL A 89 4.10 -2.48 9.32
C VAL A 89 3.07 -1.54 9.91
N THR A 90 3.42 -0.26 9.97
CA THR A 90 2.51 0.80 10.42
C THR A 90 2.22 1.74 9.25
N MET A 91 0.97 2.12 9.11
CA MET A 91 0.47 3.09 8.13
C MET A 91 -0.66 3.91 8.74
N LYS A 92 -1.06 5.00 8.07
CA LYS A 92 -2.26 5.75 8.46
C LYS A 92 -3.51 4.90 8.26
N ALA A 93 -4.51 5.10 9.12
CA ALA A 93 -5.79 4.38 9.03
C ALA A 93 -6.48 4.60 7.68
N GLU A 94 -6.40 5.80 7.11
CA GLU A 94 -6.95 6.11 5.79
C GLU A 94 -6.33 5.25 4.68
N ASP A 95 -5.01 5.03 4.71
CA ASP A 95 -4.28 4.19 3.75
C ASP A 95 -4.58 2.71 3.95
N TRP A 96 -4.69 2.26 5.22
CA TRP A 96 -5.12 0.91 5.52
C TRP A 96 -6.52 0.62 4.96
N PHE A 97 -7.48 1.56 5.07
CA PHE A 97 -8.79 1.39 4.48
C PHE A 97 -8.79 1.41 2.95
N ARG A 98 -7.84 2.11 2.31
CA ARG A 98 -7.64 2.00 0.85
C ARG A 98 -7.27 0.57 0.47
N ILE A 99 -6.28 -0.03 1.14
CA ILE A 99 -5.87 -1.42 0.92
C ILE A 99 -7.00 -2.39 1.27
N TYR A 100 -7.73 -2.16 2.37
CA TYR A 100 -8.82 -3.03 2.79
C TYR A 100 -9.97 -3.08 1.77
N ARG A 101 -10.30 -1.94 1.14
CA ARG A 101 -11.31 -1.92 0.07
C ARG A 101 -10.89 -2.75 -1.14
N GLU A 102 -9.61 -2.72 -1.52
CA GLU A 102 -9.11 -3.57 -2.61
C GLU A 102 -9.10 -5.05 -2.22
N PHE A 103 -8.77 -5.38 -0.97
CA PHE A 103 -8.87 -6.73 -0.46
C PHE A 103 -10.33 -7.23 -0.46
N GLU A 104 -11.25 -6.41 0.01
CA GLU A 104 -12.68 -6.72 0.02
C GLU A 104 -13.22 -6.89 -1.41
N ALA A 105 -12.87 -5.99 -2.31
CA ALA A 105 -13.24 -6.06 -3.71
C ALA A 105 -12.68 -7.30 -4.42
N GLY A 106 -11.45 -7.69 -4.12
CA GLY A 106 -10.83 -8.92 -4.62
C GLY A 106 -11.55 -10.19 -4.16
N ARG A 107 -12.09 -10.19 -2.95
CA ARG A 107 -12.85 -11.30 -2.39
C ARG A 107 -14.31 -11.32 -2.86
N ASP A 108 -15.01 -10.21 -2.76
CA ASP A 108 -16.47 -10.12 -2.92
C ASP A 108 -16.86 -9.28 -4.14
N GLY A 109 -15.94 -8.61 -4.81
CA GLY A 109 -16.17 -7.63 -5.85
C GLY A 109 -16.43 -6.22 -5.28
N HIS A 110 -16.30 -5.21 -6.14
CA HIS A 110 -16.62 -3.83 -5.78
C HIS A 110 -18.13 -3.64 -5.64
N LYS A 111 -18.59 -3.16 -4.49
CA LYS A 111 -20.04 -2.92 -4.24
C LYS A 111 -20.53 -1.73 -5.08
N PRO A 112 -21.52 -1.94 -5.98
CA PRO A 112 -22.08 -0.85 -6.75
C PRO A 112 -22.71 0.23 -5.86
N ILE A 113 -22.61 1.48 -6.29
CA ILE A 113 -23.23 2.62 -5.60
C ILE A 113 -24.69 2.70 -6.06
N LEU A 114 -25.61 2.30 -5.18
CA LEU A 114 -27.05 2.31 -5.49
C LEU A 114 -27.58 3.74 -5.56
N THR A 115 -28.47 3.98 -6.53
CA THR A 115 -29.19 5.23 -6.74
C THR A 115 -30.69 4.96 -6.91
N GLU A 116 -31.52 5.99 -6.90
CA GLU A 116 -32.96 5.86 -7.14
C GLU A 116 -33.29 5.27 -8.52
N HIS A 117 -32.38 5.43 -9.50
CA HIS A 117 -32.61 5.04 -10.90
C HIS A 117 -31.76 3.87 -11.38
N GLY A 118 -30.98 3.25 -10.47
CA GLY A 118 -30.11 2.14 -10.82
C GLY A 118 -28.89 2.04 -9.89
N ALA A 119 -27.71 1.90 -10.46
CA ALA A 119 -26.47 1.85 -9.71
C ALA A 119 -25.31 2.43 -10.54
N ASN A 120 -24.24 2.87 -9.87
CA ASN A 120 -23.00 3.28 -10.52
C ASN A 120 -21.87 2.31 -10.18
N CYS A 121 -21.01 2.08 -11.16
CA CYS A 121 -19.75 1.39 -10.91
C CYS A 121 -18.87 2.23 -9.97
N PRO A 122 -18.38 1.68 -8.84
CA PRO A 122 -17.57 2.42 -7.88
C PRO A 122 -16.16 2.72 -8.38
N VAL A 123 -15.73 2.07 -9.47
CA VAL A 123 -14.38 2.24 -10.04
C VAL A 123 -14.38 3.30 -11.14
N CYS A 124 -15.25 3.20 -12.12
CA CYS A 124 -15.26 4.12 -13.28
C CYS A 124 -16.47 5.09 -13.31
N GLY A 125 -17.42 4.94 -12.40
CA GLY A 125 -18.61 5.78 -12.35
C GLY A 125 -19.71 5.45 -13.36
N SER A 126 -19.52 4.46 -14.24
CA SER A 126 -20.51 4.06 -15.24
C SER A 126 -21.85 3.72 -14.61
N PHE A 127 -22.91 4.22 -15.23
CA PHE A 127 -24.27 4.07 -14.74
C PHE A 127 -24.93 2.79 -15.28
N PHE A 128 -25.50 2.01 -14.40
CA PHE A 128 -26.37 0.87 -14.69
C PHE A 128 -27.82 1.30 -14.43
N ASN A 129 -28.68 1.29 -15.43
CA ASN A 129 -30.11 1.55 -15.22
C ASN A 129 -30.73 0.47 -14.33
N GLN A 130 -31.99 0.69 -13.88
CA GLN A 130 -32.67 -0.24 -12.97
C GLN A 130 -32.75 -1.67 -13.51
N GLU A 131 -33.04 -1.85 -14.80
CA GLU A 131 -33.09 -3.18 -15.41
C GLU A 131 -31.75 -3.88 -15.41
N HIS A 132 -30.66 -3.16 -15.75
CA HIS A 132 -29.30 -3.68 -15.75
C HIS A 132 -28.81 -3.97 -14.34
N ALA A 133 -29.06 -3.06 -13.38
CA ALA A 133 -28.74 -3.25 -11.98
C ALA A 133 -29.49 -4.44 -11.36
N PHE A 134 -30.76 -4.66 -11.76
CA PHE A 134 -31.54 -5.81 -11.31
C PHE A 134 -30.95 -7.15 -11.75
N ARG A 135 -30.32 -7.21 -12.92
CA ARG A 135 -29.63 -8.41 -13.43
C ARG A 135 -28.34 -8.74 -12.67
N LYS A 136 -27.84 -7.81 -11.83
CA LYS A 136 -26.62 -7.97 -11.01
C LYS A 136 -25.43 -8.47 -11.84
N PRO A 137 -24.96 -7.73 -12.84
CA PRO A 137 -23.83 -8.18 -13.67
C PRO A 137 -22.59 -8.43 -12.81
N GLN A 138 -21.86 -9.50 -13.10
CA GLN A 138 -20.65 -9.85 -12.33
C GLN A 138 -19.48 -8.89 -12.57
N TYR A 139 -19.49 -8.21 -13.70
CA TYR A 139 -18.43 -7.29 -14.11
C TYR A 139 -19.05 -6.01 -14.69
N CYS A 140 -18.33 -4.90 -14.49
CA CYS A 140 -18.66 -3.66 -15.18
C CYS A 140 -18.28 -3.78 -16.65
N GLU A 141 -19.21 -3.45 -17.56
CA GLU A 141 -18.98 -3.55 -19.01
C GLU A 141 -17.96 -2.54 -19.51
N ASP A 142 -17.82 -1.37 -18.84
CA ASP A 142 -16.91 -0.31 -19.28
C ASP A 142 -15.47 -0.47 -18.75
N CYS A 143 -15.28 -0.85 -17.51
CA CYS A 143 -13.93 -0.96 -16.93
C CYS A 143 -13.51 -2.39 -16.56
N GLY A 144 -14.41 -3.38 -16.68
CA GLY A 144 -14.14 -4.78 -16.41
C GLY A 144 -13.94 -5.13 -14.91
N CYS A 145 -14.13 -4.18 -13.98
CA CYS A 145 -14.01 -4.50 -12.56
C CYS A 145 -15.09 -5.50 -12.12
N ARG A 146 -14.73 -6.39 -11.20
CA ARG A 146 -15.69 -7.32 -10.61
C ARG A 146 -16.67 -6.57 -9.69
N LEU A 147 -17.94 -6.87 -9.80
CA LEU A 147 -19.00 -6.27 -8.99
C LEU A 147 -19.51 -7.28 -7.94
N GLY A 148 -19.73 -6.80 -6.71
CA GLY A 148 -20.29 -7.53 -5.57
C GLY A 148 -21.62 -6.92 -5.16
N TRP A 149 -22.70 -7.49 -5.61
CA TRP A 149 -24.08 -7.01 -5.34
C TRP A 149 -24.59 -7.45 -3.96
#